data_d36d64fd2a01bdcc9e45fe844121ef72
#
_entry.id   d36d64fd2a01bdcc9e45fe844121ef72
#
_cell.length_a   1.000
_cell.length_b   1.000
_cell.length_c   1.000
_cell.angle_alpha   90.00
_cell.angle_beta   90.00
_cell.angle_gamma   90.00
#
_symmetry.space_group_name_H-M   'P 1'
#
loop_
_entity.id
_entity.type
_entity.pdbx_description
1 polymer ?
#
loop_
_entity_poly.entity_id
_entity_poly.type
_entity_poly.pdbx_seq_one_letter_code
_entity_poly.pdbx_strand_id
1 'polypeptide(L)'
;MKPFRIDVGLNSIKVYLLSRIDQSNPVETEKVGRYLKHIEIYRRMERTVKKDGVSILVKNGSQSFLKSHPLLAEMNKVNSSIMNIEKTFNFIDKEIDGLPRYSADDLV
;
A
#
# COMPACT_ATOMS: atom_id res chain seq x y z
N MET A 1 5.15 12.26 24.95
CA MET A 1 4.33 11.17 24.40
C MET A 1 4.85 10.78 23.03
N LYS A 2 5.11 9.50 22.83
CA LYS A 2 5.58 9.03 21.53
C LYS A 2 4.41 9.07 20.53
N PRO A 3 4.64 9.54 19.30
CA PRO A 3 3.60 9.48 18.29
C PRO A 3 3.24 8.02 18.00
N PHE A 4 1.96 7.81 17.73
CA PHE A 4 1.48 6.50 17.31
C PHE A 4 2.12 6.15 15.97
N ARG A 5 2.68 4.94 15.90
CA ARG A 5 3.43 4.52 14.74
C ARG A 5 3.17 3.06 14.43
N ILE A 6 2.81 2.79 13.19
CA ILE A 6 2.76 1.43 12.70
C ILE A 6 3.73 1.34 11.54
N ASP A 7 4.88 0.75 11.80
CA ASP A 7 5.91 0.55 10.78
C ASP A 7 6.04 -0.94 10.51
N VAL A 8 5.35 -1.40 9.48
CA VAL A 8 5.48 -2.78 9.05
C VAL A 8 6.53 -2.83 7.94
N GLY A 9 7.57 -3.62 8.15
CA GLY A 9 8.63 -3.76 7.16
C GLY A 9 8.14 -4.38 5.86
N LEU A 10 8.71 -3.94 4.76
CA LEU A 10 8.34 -4.48 3.45
C LEU A 10 8.61 -5.97 3.36
N ASN A 11 9.68 -6.44 4.00
CA ASN A 11 9.98 -7.87 3.99
C ASN A 11 8.91 -8.69 4.72
N SER A 12 8.37 -8.16 5.81
CA SER A 12 7.29 -8.84 6.52
C SER A 12 6.04 -8.95 5.66
N ILE A 13 5.71 -7.90 4.94
CA ILE A 13 4.58 -7.91 4.02
C ILE A 13 4.83 -8.90 2.90
N LYS A 14 6.04 -8.91 2.35
CA LYS A 14 6.43 -9.84 1.29
C LYS A 14 6.27 -11.28 1.73
N VAL A 15 6.81 -11.63 2.89
CA VAL A 15 6.75 -13.00 3.42
C VAL A 15 5.29 -13.41 3.62
N TYR A 16 4.49 -12.53 4.21
CA TYR A 16 3.07 -12.80 4.40
C TYR A 16 2.35 -13.08 3.08
N LEU A 17 2.50 -12.19 2.11
CA LEU A 17 1.81 -12.32 0.83
C LEU A 17 2.25 -13.58 0.09
N LEU A 18 3.55 -13.87 0.07
CA LEU A 18 4.06 -15.07 -0.59
C LEU A 18 3.51 -16.34 0.06
N SER A 19 3.28 -16.32 1.37
CA SER A 19 2.71 -17.47 2.06
C SER A 19 1.22 -17.68 1.76
N ARG A 20 0.54 -16.65 1.25
CA ARG A 20 -0.90 -16.68 1.01
C ARG A 20 -1.28 -16.90 -0.45
N ILE A 21 -0.33 -16.83 -1.36
CA ILE A 21 -0.59 -17.01 -2.80
C ILE A 21 0.00 -18.30 -3.31
N ASP A 22 -0.44 -18.71 -4.48
CA ASP A 22 0.17 -19.81 -5.20
C ASP A 22 1.45 -19.31 -5.86
N GLN A 23 2.60 -19.64 -5.27
CA GLN A 23 3.90 -19.17 -5.75
C GLN A 23 4.29 -19.77 -7.10
N SER A 24 3.63 -20.84 -7.54
CA SER A 24 3.85 -21.38 -8.87
C SER A 24 3.15 -20.55 -9.94
N ASN A 25 2.25 -19.65 -9.56
CA ASN A 25 1.57 -18.76 -10.48
C ASN A 25 2.40 -17.47 -10.64
N PRO A 26 3.01 -17.27 -11.82
CA PRO A 26 3.89 -16.11 -12.02
C PRO A 26 3.14 -14.78 -11.96
N VAL A 27 1.85 -14.78 -12.27
CA VAL A 27 1.04 -13.57 -12.19
C VAL A 27 0.87 -13.13 -10.74
N GLU A 28 0.58 -14.07 -9.85
CA GLU A 28 0.43 -13.76 -8.43
C GLU A 28 1.76 -13.30 -7.82
N THR A 29 2.84 -13.96 -8.17
CA THR A 29 4.17 -13.59 -7.68
C THR A 29 4.56 -12.18 -8.15
N GLU A 30 4.28 -11.86 -9.40
CA GLU A 30 4.57 -10.54 -9.97
C GLU A 30 3.75 -9.45 -9.26
N LYS A 31 2.49 -9.74 -8.92
CA LYS A 31 1.66 -8.79 -8.17
C LYS A 31 2.25 -8.44 -6.82
N VAL A 32 2.84 -9.40 -6.13
CA VAL A 32 3.50 -9.13 -4.83
C VAL A 32 4.61 -8.10 -5.02
N GLY A 33 5.46 -8.28 -6.02
CA GLY A 33 6.53 -7.33 -6.31
C GLY A 33 5.99 -5.93 -6.62
N ARG A 34 4.96 -5.87 -7.45
CA ARG A 34 4.32 -4.60 -7.83
C ARG A 34 3.70 -3.91 -6.63
N TYR A 35 3.02 -4.67 -5.79
CA TYR A 35 2.41 -4.16 -4.57
C TYR A 35 3.45 -3.54 -3.64
N LEU A 36 4.57 -4.24 -3.44
CA LEU A 36 5.64 -3.76 -2.57
C LEU A 36 6.30 -2.50 -3.11
N LYS A 37 6.46 -2.41 -4.43
CA LYS A 37 7.00 -1.19 -5.07
C LYS A 37 6.08 0.00 -4.84
N HIS A 38 4.78 -0.20 -4.95
CA HIS A 38 3.82 0.88 -4.71
C HIS A 38 3.86 1.35 -3.26
N ILE A 39 3.98 0.43 -2.31
CA ILE A 39 4.12 0.79 -0.90
C ILE A 39 5.40 1.59 -0.69
N GLU A 40 6.50 1.17 -1.30
CA GLU A 40 7.77 1.87 -1.18
C GLU A 40 7.67 3.29 -1.73
N ILE A 41 7.07 3.45 -2.90
CA ILE A 41 6.85 4.77 -3.51
C ILE A 41 5.99 5.64 -2.60
N TYR A 42 4.89 5.08 -2.09
CA TYR A 42 4.01 5.80 -1.17
C TYR A 42 4.78 6.30 0.06
N ARG A 43 5.59 5.44 0.64
CA ARG A 43 6.38 5.79 1.85
C ARG A 43 7.42 6.86 1.56
N ARG A 44 8.01 6.86 0.37
CA ARG A 44 8.93 7.92 -0.04
C ARG A 44 8.23 9.26 -0.16
N MET A 45 7.06 9.27 -0.79
CA MET A 45 6.26 10.48 -0.90
C MET A 45 5.87 11.00 0.47
N GLU A 46 5.46 10.10 1.35
CA GLU A 46 5.08 10.43 2.71
C GLU A 46 6.23 11.09 3.47
N ARG A 47 7.45 10.55 3.32
CA ARG A 47 8.63 11.15 3.95
C ARG A 47 8.93 12.55 3.39
N THR A 48 8.77 12.73 2.10
CA THR A 48 8.99 14.02 1.45
C THR A 48 7.99 15.07 1.93
N VAL A 49 6.71 14.69 1.99
CA VAL A 49 5.67 15.59 2.49
C VAL A 49 5.93 15.93 3.96
N LYS A 50 6.34 14.95 4.75
CA LYS A 50 6.63 15.18 6.17
C LYS A 50 7.78 16.16 6.33
N LYS A 51 8.79 16.08 5.47
CA LYS A 51 9.92 16.99 5.48
C LYS A 51 9.54 18.39 5.03
N ASP A 52 8.76 18.49 3.95
CA ASP A 52 8.41 19.76 3.33
C ASP A 52 7.20 20.43 3.96
N GLY A 53 6.35 19.65 4.64
CA GLY A 53 5.06 20.11 5.12
C GLY A 53 3.96 19.91 4.09
N VAL A 54 2.71 19.88 4.56
CA VAL A 54 1.54 19.63 3.69
C VAL A 54 1.24 20.79 2.75
N SER A 55 1.78 21.98 3.07
CA SER A 55 1.64 23.17 2.23
C SER A 55 3.01 23.71 1.89
N ILE A 56 3.15 24.21 0.69
CA ILE A 56 4.39 24.85 0.24
C ILE A 56 4.11 26.29 -0.13
N LEU A 57 5.14 27.12 0.05
CA LEU A 57 5.06 28.52 -0.33
C LEU A 57 5.46 28.64 -1.80
N VAL A 58 4.58 29.21 -2.59
CA VAL A 58 4.83 29.47 -4.00
C VAL A 58 4.98 30.96 -4.22
N LYS A 59 6.07 31.37 -4.86
CA LYS A 59 6.31 32.75 -5.22
C LYS A 59 6.06 32.95 -6.69
N ASN A 60 5.26 33.97 -6.99
CA ASN A 60 4.95 34.34 -8.36
C ASN A 60 5.12 35.85 -8.48
N GLY A 61 6.29 36.27 -8.97
CA GLY A 61 6.65 37.68 -8.99
C GLY A 61 6.77 38.23 -7.57
N SER A 62 6.04 39.30 -7.25
CA SER A 62 6.01 39.88 -5.92
C SER A 62 5.01 39.24 -4.99
N GLN A 63 4.23 38.28 -5.50
CA GLN A 63 3.22 37.62 -4.71
C GLN A 63 3.70 36.28 -4.16
N SER A 64 3.21 35.93 -2.97
CA SER A 64 3.48 34.64 -2.34
C SER A 64 2.17 34.07 -1.84
N PHE A 65 1.97 32.77 -2.02
CA PHE A 65 0.80 32.10 -1.50
C PHE A 65 1.13 30.67 -1.10
N LEU A 66 0.32 30.12 -0.20
CA LEU A 66 0.44 28.73 0.20
C LEU A 66 -0.35 27.85 -0.76
N LYS A 67 0.25 26.74 -1.10
CA LYS A 67 -0.36 25.74 -1.97
C LYS A 67 -0.19 24.37 -1.34
N SER A 68 -1.15 23.49 -1.54
CA SER A 68 -1.01 22.10 -1.12
C SER A 68 0.21 21.46 -1.77
N HIS A 69 0.92 20.65 -1.01
CA HIS A 69 2.06 19.94 -1.56
C HIS A 69 1.59 19.08 -2.74
N PRO A 70 2.22 19.15 -3.90
CA PRO A 70 1.76 18.41 -5.08
C PRO A 70 1.77 16.90 -4.90
N LEU A 71 2.62 16.37 -4.02
CA LEU A 71 2.67 14.93 -3.77
C LEU A 71 1.43 14.40 -3.05
N LEU A 72 0.62 15.27 -2.41
CA LEU A 72 -0.60 14.79 -1.74
C LEU A 72 -1.57 14.15 -2.73
N ALA A 73 -1.76 14.76 -3.90
CA ALA A 73 -2.61 14.19 -4.93
C ALA A 73 -1.99 12.89 -5.49
N GLU A 74 -0.68 12.88 -5.69
CA GLU A 74 0.02 11.69 -6.19
C GLU A 74 -0.04 10.54 -5.17
N MET A 75 0.07 10.85 -3.88
CA MET A 75 -0.09 9.86 -2.82
C MET A 75 -1.47 9.20 -2.87
N ASN A 76 -2.51 9.99 -3.11
CA ASN A 76 -3.86 9.45 -3.24
C ASN A 76 -3.97 8.48 -4.42
N LYS A 77 -3.35 8.82 -5.55
CA LYS A 77 -3.33 7.94 -6.72
C LYS A 77 -2.60 6.63 -6.43
N VAL A 78 -1.44 6.71 -5.81
CA VAL A 78 -0.66 5.54 -5.45
C VAL A 78 -1.42 4.69 -4.43
N ASN A 79 -2.05 5.31 -3.44
CA ASN A 79 -2.86 4.60 -2.45
C ASN A 79 -4.01 3.85 -3.12
N SER A 80 -4.69 4.47 -4.08
CA SER A 80 -5.76 3.81 -4.84
C SER A 80 -5.22 2.61 -5.60
N SER A 81 -4.05 2.74 -6.20
CA SER A 81 -3.40 1.61 -6.90
C SER A 81 -3.07 0.48 -5.92
N ILE A 82 -2.55 0.81 -4.75
CA ILE A 82 -2.25 -0.18 -3.70
C ILE A 82 -3.52 -0.94 -3.33
N MET A 83 -4.60 -0.23 -3.05
CA MET A 83 -5.87 -0.84 -2.68
C MET A 83 -6.45 -1.70 -3.81
N ASN A 84 -6.30 -1.26 -5.05
CA ASN A 84 -6.77 -2.03 -6.20
C ASN A 84 -5.98 -3.33 -6.35
N ILE A 85 -4.67 -3.28 -6.17
CA ILE A 85 -3.85 -4.49 -6.23
C ILE A 85 -4.26 -5.46 -5.12
N GLU A 86 -4.48 -4.96 -3.91
CA GLU A 86 -4.93 -5.80 -2.78
C GLU A 86 -6.18 -6.59 -3.11
N LYS A 87 -7.11 -5.99 -3.84
CA LYS A 87 -8.36 -6.65 -4.21
C LYS A 87 -8.19 -7.74 -5.25
N THR A 88 -7.08 -7.74 -5.97
CA THR A 88 -6.87 -8.71 -7.05
C THR A 88 -6.11 -9.96 -6.62
N PHE A 89 -5.54 -9.97 -5.42
CA PHE A 89 -4.82 -11.16 -4.96
C PHE A 89 -5.77 -12.34 -4.83
N ASN A 90 -5.34 -13.46 -5.38
CA ASN A 90 -6.03 -14.74 -5.20
C ASN A 90 -5.32 -15.48 -4.08
N PHE A 91 -5.75 -15.26 -2.85
CA PHE A 91 -5.16 -15.95 -1.72
C PHE A 91 -5.57 -17.41 -1.71
N ILE A 92 -4.58 -18.25 -1.52
CA ILE A 92 -4.86 -19.64 -1.21
C ILE A 92 -5.17 -19.66 0.29
N ASP A 93 -6.38 -20.00 0.65
CA ASP A 93 -6.66 -20.34 2.01
C ASP A 93 -6.01 -21.67 2.28
N LYS A 94 -4.75 -21.58 2.69
CA LYS A 94 -4.21 -22.74 3.37
C LYS A 94 -5.01 -22.85 4.63
N GLU A 95 -5.93 -23.77 4.56
CA GLU A 95 -6.74 -24.16 5.67
C GLU A 95 -5.91 -24.19 6.91
N ILE A 96 -6.39 -23.54 7.92
CA ILE A 96 -6.01 -23.90 9.26
C ILE A 96 -6.44 -25.33 9.39
N ASP A 97 -5.48 -26.22 9.53
CA ASP A 97 -5.71 -27.66 9.52
C ASP A 97 -6.90 -28.07 10.37
N GLY A 98 -7.80 -28.80 9.74
CA GLY A 98 -8.95 -29.35 10.42
C GLY A 98 -10.16 -28.45 10.50
N LEU A 99 -10.07 -27.21 10.05
CA LEU A 99 -11.24 -26.33 10.02
C LEU A 99 -11.93 -26.41 8.66
N PRO A 100 -13.27 -26.49 8.66
CA PRO A 100 -14.00 -26.52 7.41
C PRO A 100 -13.87 -25.17 6.68
N ARG A 101 -13.83 -25.27 5.38
CA ARG A 101 -13.90 -24.11 4.52
C ARG A 101 -15.34 -23.80 4.22
N TYR A 102 -15.67 -22.54 4.30
CA TYR A 102 -17.00 -22.08 3.92
C TYR A 102 -16.87 -21.26 2.64
N SER A 103 -17.66 -21.65 1.65
CA SER A 103 -17.85 -20.83 0.46
C SER A 103 -18.98 -19.85 0.73
N ALA A 104 -19.18 -18.90 -0.18
CA ALA A 104 -20.31 -17.96 -0.07
C ALA A 104 -21.63 -18.72 -0.03
N ASP A 105 -21.73 -19.88 -0.71
CA ASP A 105 -22.93 -20.69 -0.75
C ASP A 105 -23.23 -21.34 0.61
N ASP A 106 -22.18 -21.62 1.36
CA ASP A 106 -22.32 -22.26 2.66
C ASP A 106 -22.79 -21.30 3.74
N LEU A 107 -22.67 -20.02 3.49
CA LEU A 107 -23.02 -18.97 4.44
C LEU A 107 -24.46 -18.48 4.29
N VAL A 108 -25.17 -19.00 3.34
CA VAL A 108 -26.57 -18.62 3.10
C VAL A 108 -27.50 -19.35 4.03
#